data_8740a2a5ddc1ba6a16b77c8b044bf811
#
_entry.id   8740a2a5ddc1ba6a16b77c8b044bf811
#
_cell.length_a   1.000
_cell.length_b   1.000
_cell.length_c   1.000
_cell.angle_alpha   90.00
_cell.angle_beta   90.00
_cell.angle_gamma   90.00
#
_symmetry.space_group_name_H-M   'P 1'
#
loop_
_entity.id
_entity.type
_entity.pdbx_description
1 polymer ?
#
loop_
_entity_poly.entity_id
_entity_poly.type
_entity_poly.pdbx_seq_one_letter_code
_entity_poly.pdbx_strand_id
1 'polypeptide(L)'
;ANARVETRPPLRTLPTMTEIIFEVREDEADGGYVATALGYAIATQGETMDELRDMVRDAVQCHFGDGVPGPMPRLIRLHFVRDEVLAT
;
A
#
# COMPACT_ATOMS: atom_id res chain seq x y z
N ALA A 1 -5.36 -26.53 -24.52
CA ALA A 1 -5.43 -26.12 -24.23
C ALA A 1 -5.46 -25.39 -23.65
N ASN A 2 -5.44 -25.15 -23.69
CA ASN A 2 -5.48 -24.50 -23.30
C ASN A 2 -5.77 -23.74 -22.60
N ALA A 3 -5.72 -23.52 -22.57
CA ALA A 3 -5.97 -22.81 -22.13
C ALA A 3 -5.99 -22.22 -21.25
N ARG A 4 -5.71 -22.12 -21.18
CA ARG A 4 -5.75 -21.57 -20.46
C ARG A 4 -5.89 -20.78 -20.02
N VAL A 5 -5.89 -20.55 -20.34
CA VAL A 5 -6.02 -19.77 -20.11
C VAL A 5 -6.43 -19.13 -19.41
N GLU A 6 -6.31 -19.13 -19.49
CA GLU A 6 -6.64 -18.53 -19.05
C GLU A 6 -7.04 -17.90 -18.45
N THR A 7 -6.97 -17.75 -18.50
CA THR A 7 -7.38 -17.15 -18.11
C THR A 7 -7.59 -16.34 -17.36
N ARG A 8 -7.37 -15.89 -17.27
CA ARG A 8 -7.58 -15.11 -16.64
C ARG A 8 -8.13 -14.28 -16.48
N PRO A 9 -8.30 -13.97 -16.62
CA PRO A 9 -8.82 -13.01 -16.59
C PRO A 9 -9.35 -12.39 -16.00
N PRO A 10 -9.52 -12.46 -15.69
CA PRO A 10 -10.25 -11.78 -15.18
C PRO A 10 -10.08 -10.62 -14.73
N LEU A 11 -9.73 -10.22 -14.90
CA LEU A 11 -9.55 -9.25 -14.62
C LEU A 11 -10.49 -8.29 -14.87
N ARG A 12 -10.87 -8.09 -15.61
CA ARG A 12 -11.74 -7.31 -16.01
C ARG A 12 -12.78 -7.00 -15.18
N THR A 13 -13.07 -7.71 -14.55
CA THR A 13 -14.21 -7.54 -13.88
C THR A 13 -14.15 -6.68 -12.70
N LEU A 14 -13.02 -6.27 -12.29
CA LEU A 14 -12.93 -5.59 -11.07
C LEU A 14 -12.50 -4.21 -11.12
N PRO A 15 -12.78 -3.52 -12.12
CA PRO A 15 -12.25 -2.20 -12.29
C PRO A 15 -12.81 -1.18 -11.35
N THR A 16 -13.89 -1.49 -10.68
CA THR A 16 -14.44 -0.51 -9.78
C THR A 16 -13.74 -0.48 -8.46
N MET A 17 -12.88 -1.46 -8.21
CA MET A 17 -12.16 -1.49 -6.97
C MET A 17 -10.71 -1.28 -7.25
N THR A 18 -10.18 -0.17 -6.82
CA THR A 18 -8.76 0.07 -6.94
C THR A 18 -8.15 -0.05 -5.57
N GLU A 19 -6.96 -0.59 -5.54
CA GLU A 19 -6.27 -0.85 -4.29
C GLU A 19 -4.88 -0.26 -4.39
N ILE A 20 -4.45 0.40 -3.33
CA ILE A 20 -3.07 0.84 -3.23
C ILE A 20 -2.44 0.06 -2.08
N ILE A 21 -1.23 -0.40 -2.29
CA ILE A 21 -0.55 -1.23 -1.32
C ILE A 21 0.62 -0.46 -0.75
N PHE A 22 0.71 -0.42 0.56
CA PHE A 22 1.85 0.17 1.25
C PHE A 22 2.62 -0.93 1.94
N GLU A 23 3.93 -0.93 1.78
CA GLU A 23 4.80 -1.79 2.58
C GLU A 23 5.08 -1.07 3.87
N VAL A 24 4.86 -1.75 4.98
CA VAL A 24 5.06 -1.17 6.30
C VAL A 24 6.23 -1.87 6.96
N ARG A 25 7.16 -1.08 7.46
CA ARG A 25 8.34 -1.59 8.17
C ARG A 25 8.47 -0.85 9.48
N GLU A 26 9.02 -1.55 10.47
CA GLU A 26 9.36 -0.88 11.71
C GLU A 26 10.65 -0.11 11.52
N ASP A 27 10.70 1.08 12.09
CA ASP A 27 11.89 1.89 12.05
C ASP A 27 12.69 1.58 13.31
N GLU A 28 13.69 0.73 13.17
CA GLU A 28 14.42 0.28 14.34
C GLU A 28 15.31 1.36 14.92
N ALA A 29 15.69 2.32 14.12
CA ALA A 29 16.58 3.36 14.62
C ALA A 29 15.82 4.36 15.49
N ASP A 30 14.66 4.82 15.02
CA ASP A 30 13.92 5.86 15.71
C ASP A 30 12.66 5.36 16.37
N GLY A 31 12.32 4.10 16.18
CA GLY A 31 11.05 3.58 16.63
C GLY A 31 9.96 3.98 15.65
N GLY A 32 8.79 3.39 15.83
CA GLY A 32 7.68 3.69 14.95
C GLY A 32 7.69 2.90 13.67
N TYR A 33 6.99 3.39 12.68
CA TYR A 33 6.73 2.65 11.45
C TYR A 33 6.83 3.57 10.25
N VAL A 34 7.27 2.98 9.14
CA VAL A 34 7.35 3.68 7.86
C VAL A 34 6.50 2.91 6.86
N ALA A 35 5.74 3.62 6.06
CA ALA A 35 4.91 3.02 5.02
C ALA A 35 5.30 3.63 3.68
N THR A 36 5.51 2.77 2.69
CA THR A 36 5.90 3.20 1.35
C THR A 36 4.98 2.55 0.34
N ALA A 37 4.37 3.35 -0.51
CA ALA A 37 3.43 2.83 -1.49
C ALA A 37 4.19 2.12 -2.61
N LEU A 38 3.60 1.04 -3.10
CA LEU A 38 4.14 0.34 -4.25
C LEU A 38 3.58 0.99 -5.50
N GLY A 39 4.47 1.41 -6.37
CA GLY A 39 4.03 1.99 -7.63
C GLY A 39 3.74 3.47 -7.61
N TYR A 40 3.91 4.11 -6.47
CA TYR A 40 3.68 5.54 -6.35
C TYR A 40 4.76 6.14 -5.47
N ALA A 41 5.05 7.40 -5.68
CA ALA A 41 6.06 8.09 -4.89
C ALA A 41 5.41 8.65 -3.63
N ILE A 42 4.96 7.77 -2.77
CA ILE A 42 4.30 8.14 -1.52
C ILE A 42 4.96 7.40 -0.38
N ALA A 43 5.41 8.11 0.62
CA ALA A 43 5.95 7.51 1.82
C ALA A 43 5.51 8.33 3.00
N THR A 44 5.24 7.65 4.12
CA THR A 44 4.85 8.37 5.32
C THR A 44 5.29 7.54 6.53
N GLN A 45 5.11 8.09 7.71
CA GLN A 45 5.55 7.41 8.91
C GLN A 45 4.67 7.80 10.08
N GLY A 46 4.72 6.99 11.13
CA GLY A 46 3.99 7.27 12.34
C GLY A 46 4.66 6.57 13.49
N GLU A 47 4.47 7.07 14.70
CA GLU A 47 5.10 6.46 15.86
C GLU A 47 4.33 5.26 16.37
N THR A 48 3.05 5.22 16.12
CA THR A 48 2.22 4.09 16.47
C THR A 48 1.48 3.62 15.23
N MET A 49 0.91 2.43 15.31
CA MET A 49 0.13 1.94 14.18
C MET A 49 -1.10 2.79 13.92
N ASP A 50 -1.73 3.30 14.97
CA ASP A 50 -2.89 4.17 14.77
C ASP A 50 -2.49 5.44 14.05
N GLU A 51 -1.38 6.03 14.47
CA GLU A 51 -0.88 7.22 13.80
C GLU A 51 -0.50 6.91 12.37
N LEU A 52 0.15 5.79 12.13
CA LEU A 52 0.53 5.41 10.78
C LEU A 52 -0.69 5.28 9.88
N ARG A 53 -1.74 4.64 10.36
CA ARG A 53 -2.96 4.50 9.58
C ARG A 53 -3.54 5.84 9.18
N ASP A 54 -3.55 6.77 10.12
CA ASP A 54 -4.04 8.13 9.82
C ASP A 54 -3.15 8.82 8.81
N MET A 55 -1.84 8.68 8.98
CA MET A 55 -0.90 9.31 8.05
C MET A 55 -0.99 8.70 6.65
N VAL A 56 -1.24 7.40 6.56
CA VAL A 56 -1.40 6.75 5.26
C VAL A 56 -2.66 7.25 4.57
N ARG A 57 -3.77 7.35 5.30
CA ARG A 57 -5.01 7.86 4.73
C ARG A 57 -4.82 9.29 4.25
N ASP A 58 -4.16 10.09 5.04
CA ASP A 58 -3.91 11.48 4.68
C ASP A 58 -3.02 11.57 3.45
N ALA A 59 -2.00 10.74 3.37
CA ALA A 59 -1.09 10.76 2.23
C ALA A 59 -1.80 10.34 0.94
N VAL A 60 -2.68 9.35 1.02
CA VAL A 60 -3.45 8.92 -0.14
C VAL A 60 -4.40 10.04 -0.57
N GLN A 61 -5.06 10.66 0.39
CA GLN A 61 -5.97 11.75 0.09
C GLN A 61 -5.23 12.91 -0.58
N CYS A 62 -4.05 13.23 -0.10
CA CYS A 62 -3.27 14.30 -0.69
C CYS A 62 -2.79 13.96 -2.10
N HIS A 63 -2.36 12.73 -2.29
CA HIS A 63 -1.79 12.34 -3.58
C HIS A 63 -2.87 12.21 -4.66
N PHE A 64 -4.03 11.67 -4.31
CA PHE A 64 -5.08 11.39 -5.27
C PHE A 64 -6.26 12.35 -5.18
N GLY A 65 -6.16 13.35 -4.35
CA GLY A 65 -7.28 14.24 -4.13
C GLY A 65 -7.44 15.26 -5.22
N ASP A 66 -7.89 16.43 -4.85
CA ASP A 66 -8.33 17.44 -5.77
C ASP A 66 -7.43 17.63 -6.96
N GLY A 67 -8.00 17.61 -8.12
CA GLY A 67 -7.27 17.94 -9.33
C GLY A 67 -6.42 16.85 -9.90
N VAL A 68 -6.35 15.70 -9.25
CA VAL A 68 -5.56 14.60 -9.76
C VAL A 68 -6.43 13.75 -10.67
N PRO A 69 -6.01 13.49 -11.90
CA PRO A 69 -6.82 12.68 -12.79
C PRO A 69 -6.87 11.24 -12.32
N GLY A 70 -7.94 10.59 -12.63
CA GLY A 70 -8.09 9.20 -12.35
C GLY A 70 -8.81 8.94 -11.05
N PRO A 71 -9.17 7.69 -10.81
CA PRO A 71 -9.95 7.35 -9.64
C PRO A 71 -9.09 7.29 -8.40
N MET A 72 -9.68 7.67 -7.28
CA MET A 72 -9.05 7.52 -6.00
C MET A 72 -9.10 6.05 -5.60
N PRO A 73 -8.03 5.50 -5.05
CA PRO A 73 -8.10 4.13 -4.55
C PRO A 73 -9.17 3.98 -3.49
N ARG A 74 -9.89 2.89 -3.58
CA ARG A 74 -10.99 2.62 -2.66
C ARG A 74 -10.54 1.79 -1.48
N LEU A 75 -9.41 1.08 -1.64
CA LEU A 75 -8.87 0.25 -0.58
C LEU A 75 -7.41 0.55 -0.40
N ILE A 76 -6.99 0.55 0.84
CA ILE A 76 -5.58 0.69 1.20
C ILE A 76 -5.19 -0.60 1.89
N ARG A 77 -4.19 -1.29 1.34
CA ARG A 77 -3.69 -2.50 1.96
C ARG A 77 -2.35 -2.21 2.60
N LEU A 78 -2.20 -2.56 3.85
CA LEU A 78 -0.94 -2.43 4.54
C LEU A 78 -0.29 -3.81 4.57
N HIS A 79 0.84 -3.92 3.90
CA HIS A 79 1.59 -5.16 3.83
C HIS A 79 2.79 -5.05 4.74
N PHE A 80 2.81 -5.83 5.79
CA PHE A 80 3.88 -5.73 6.78
C PHE A 80 5.06 -6.55 6.36
N VAL A 81 6.22 -5.91 6.32
CA VAL A 81 7.47 -6.56 5.97
C VAL A 81 8.30 -6.61 7.23
N ARG A 82 8.82 -7.79 7.53
CA ARG A 82 9.51 -7.98 8.76
C ARG A 82 10.74 -8.82 8.54
N ASP A 83 11.86 -8.36 9.04
CA ASP A 83 13.10 -9.09 8.95
C ASP A 83 13.35 -9.79 10.27
N GLU A 84 13.93 -10.96 10.18
CA GLU A 84 14.37 -11.67 11.37
C GLU A 84 15.78 -12.12 11.13
N VAL A 85 16.67 -11.78 12.06
CA VAL A 85 18.07 -12.10 11.91
C VAL A 85 18.43 -13.15 12.96
N LEU A 86 18.92 -14.27 12.49
CA LEU A 86 19.32 -15.36 13.39
C LEU A 86 20.82 -15.48 13.40
N ALA A 87 21.36 -15.63 14.59
CA ALA A 87 22.78 -15.88 14.71
C ALA A 87 23.03 -17.35 14.43
N THR A 88 24.10 -17.64 13.74
CA THR A 88 24.52 -19.01 13.52
C THR A 88 25.70 -19.38 14.46
#